data_769fe27fc2976579ba4019fe416d28c3
#
_entry.id   769fe27fc2976579ba4019fe416d28c3
#
_cell.length_a   1.000
_cell.length_b   1.000
_cell.length_c   1.000
_cell.angle_alpha   90.00
_cell.angle_beta   90.00
_cell.angle_gamma   90.00
#
_symmetry.space_group_name_H-M   'P 1'
#
loop_
_entity.id
_entity.type
_entity.pdbx_description
1 polymer ?
#
loop_
_entity_poly.entity_id
_entity_poly.type
_entity_poly.pdbx_seq_one_letter_code
_entity_poly.pdbx_strand_id
1 'polypeptide(L)'
;MNKLINVLLIDDDPNSNFIAATILEKLNIAKNIKIATNGHEGLDFILKKPANSDFICPELIILDRKMPIMDAEEFIEALHNLAFVNRKDMVILLISSSLSDRNIETFKKLGVEEFALKPLAVGRILEIYNKYFRSEVGSVQAL
;
A
#
# COMPACT_ATOMS: atom_id res chain seq x y z
N MET A 1 -11.70 16.36 -10.32
CA MET A 1 -11.80 14.90 -10.24
C MET A 1 -10.62 14.34 -9.45
N ASN A 2 -10.87 13.31 -8.65
CA ASN A 2 -9.80 12.65 -7.90
C ASN A 2 -9.06 11.68 -8.82
N LYS A 3 -7.75 11.62 -8.63
CA LYS A 3 -6.94 10.62 -9.30
C LYS A 3 -7.29 9.23 -8.76
N LEU A 4 -7.52 8.26 -9.64
CA LEU A 4 -7.71 6.87 -9.25
C LEU A 4 -6.35 6.18 -9.25
N ILE A 5 -6.07 5.41 -8.21
CA ILE A 5 -4.76 4.78 -8.01
C ILE A 5 -4.85 3.26 -8.02
N ASN A 6 -3.74 2.62 -8.36
CA ASN A 6 -3.61 1.18 -8.24
C ASN A 6 -3.12 0.83 -6.85
N VAL A 7 -3.81 -0.08 -6.17
CA VAL A 7 -3.53 -0.45 -4.78
C VAL A 7 -3.25 -1.95 -4.67
N LEU A 8 -2.20 -2.29 -3.96
CA LEU A 8 -1.87 -3.67 -3.61
C LEU A 8 -2.01 -3.84 -2.11
N LEU A 9 -2.85 -4.78 -1.70
CA LEU A 9 -3.06 -5.15 -0.30
C LEU A 9 -2.29 -6.43 -0.02
N ILE A 10 -1.39 -6.40 0.96
CA ILE A 10 -0.60 -7.57 1.33
C ILE A 10 -0.81 -7.85 2.82
N ASP A 11 -1.61 -8.86 3.12
CA ASP A 11 -1.95 -9.24 4.49
C ASP A 11 -2.42 -10.70 4.47
N ASP A 12 -1.97 -11.49 5.42
CA ASP A 12 -2.39 -12.89 5.53
C ASP A 12 -3.78 -13.04 6.18
N ASP A 13 -4.32 -11.96 6.74
CA ASP A 13 -5.65 -11.96 7.34
C ASP A 13 -6.70 -11.47 6.33
N PRO A 14 -7.59 -12.37 5.86
CA PRO A 14 -8.62 -11.97 4.91
C PRO A 14 -9.54 -10.86 5.42
N ASN A 15 -9.76 -10.78 6.73
CA ASN A 15 -10.58 -9.71 7.32
C ASN A 15 -9.92 -8.34 7.17
N SER A 16 -8.61 -8.27 7.37
CA SER A 16 -7.86 -7.03 7.18
C SER A 16 -7.90 -6.57 5.73
N ASN A 17 -7.73 -7.48 4.79
CA ASN A 17 -7.81 -7.17 3.36
C ASN A 17 -9.21 -6.72 2.98
N PHE A 18 -10.24 -7.37 3.53
CA PHE A 18 -11.63 -6.99 3.27
C PHE A 18 -11.93 -5.57 3.76
N ILE A 19 -11.48 -5.24 4.97
CA ILE A 19 -11.66 -3.90 5.54
C ILE A 19 -10.99 -2.85 4.66
N ALA A 20 -9.73 -3.08 4.28
CA ALA A 20 -8.99 -2.15 3.43
C ALA A 20 -9.65 -1.97 2.07
N ALA A 21 -10.04 -3.06 1.42
CA ALA A 21 -10.70 -3.00 0.12
C ALA A 21 -12.04 -2.24 0.22
N THR A 22 -12.81 -2.50 1.26
CA THR A 22 -14.09 -1.83 1.48
C THR A 22 -13.92 -0.32 1.64
N ILE A 23 -12.90 0.10 2.40
CA ILE A 23 -12.60 1.53 2.58
C ILE A 23 -12.24 2.17 1.24
N LEU A 24 -11.37 1.53 0.47
CA LEU A 24 -10.93 2.05 -0.82
C LEU A 24 -12.10 2.19 -1.81
N GLU A 25 -12.97 1.20 -1.84
CA GLU A 25 -14.16 1.23 -2.70
C GLU A 25 -15.13 2.33 -2.27
N LYS A 26 -15.35 2.45 -0.96
CA LYS A 26 -16.26 3.46 -0.42
C LYS A 26 -15.78 4.88 -0.72
N LEU A 27 -14.46 5.11 -0.66
CA LEU A 27 -13.88 6.40 -0.99
C LEU A 27 -13.77 6.64 -2.50
N ASN A 28 -13.94 5.61 -3.31
CA ASN A 28 -13.86 5.66 -4.77
C ASN A 28 -12.55 6.28 -5.26
N ILE A 29 -11.44 5.81 -4.71
CA ILE A 29 -10.10 6.34 -5.02
C ILE A 29 -9.21 5.31 -5.71
N ALA A 30 -9.63 4.04 -5.76
CA ALA A 30 -8.82 2.97 -6.35
C ALA A 30 -9.29 2.64 -7.76
N LYS A 31 -8.35 2.65 -8.71
CA LYS A 31 -8.58 2.17 -10.07
C LYS A 31 -8.63 0.65 -10.09
N ASN A 32 -7.67 0.02 -9.43
CA ASN A 32 -7.59 -1.43 -9.28
C ASN A 32 -7.12 -1.75 -7.87
N ILE A 33 -7.69 -2.80 -7.30
CA ILE A 33 -7.29 -3.33 -5.99
C ILE A 33 -6.89 -4.77 -6.19
N LYS A 34 -5.64 -5.10 -5.83
CA LYS A 34 -5.14 -6.46 -5.85
C LYS A 34 -4.80 -6.92 -4.45
N ILE A 35 -5.03 -8.19 -4.16
CA ILE A 35 -4.85 -8.77 -2.84
C ILE A 35 -3.83 -9.89 -2.90
N ALA A 36 -2.84 -9.82 -2.02
CA ALA A 36 -1.84 -10.87 -1.80
C ALA A 36 -1.87 -11.27 -0.33
N THR A 37 -1.59 -12.54 -0.04
CA THR A 37 -1.68 -13.08 1.32
C THR A 37 -0.33 -13.15 2.03
N ASN A 38 0.75 -12.83 1.35
CA ASN A 38 2.09 -12.71 1.94
C ASN A 38 2.98 -11.89 1.00
N GLY A 39 4.19 -11.59 1.48
CA GLY A 39 5.13 -10.76 0.71
C GLY A 39 5.57 -11.41 -0.60
N HIS A 40 5.74 -12.73 -0.62
CA HIS A 40 6.14 -13.45 -1.82
C HIS A 40 5.08 -13.33 -2.92
N GLU A 41 3.82 -13.52 -2.54
CA GLU A 41 2.70 -13.38 -3.49
C GLU A 41 2.57 -11.95 -4.00
N GLY A 42 2.77 -10.95 -3.12
CA GLY A 42 2.76 -9.56 -3.51
C GLY A 42 3.87 -9.23 -4.50
N LEU A 43 5.05 -9.76 -4.26
CA LEU A 43 6.19 -9.58 -5.15
C LEU A 43 5.96 -10.25 -6.50
N ASP A 44 5.42 -11.47 -6.49
CA ASP A 44 5.05 -12.18 -7.71
C ASP A 44 4.08 -11.38 -8.56
N PHE A 45 3.12 -10.74 -7.91
CA PHE A 45 2.13 -9.92 -8.60
C PHE A 45 2.81 -8.76 -9.35
N ILE A 46 3.78 -8.12 -8.71
CA ILE A 46 4.53 -7.01 -9.34
C ILE A 46 5.39 -7.53 -10.49
N LEU A 47 6.03 -8.70 -10.31
CA LEU A 47 6.91 -9.30 -11.31
C LEU A 47 6.17 -9.81 -12.54
N LYS A 48 4.96 -10.35 -12.35
CA LYS A 48 4.20 -11.02 -13.41
C LYS A 48 3.17 -10.13 -14.09
N LYS A 49 3.41 -8.83 -14.14
CA LYS A 49 2.43 -7.94 -14.76
C LYS A 49 2.13 -8.39 -16.20
N PRO A 50 0.84 -8.58 -16.56
CA PRO A 50 0.47 -8.96 -17.91
C PRO A 50 0.81 -7.86 -18.90
N ALA A 51 1.19 -8.24 -20.14
CA ALA A 51 1.60 -7.31 -21.18
C ALA A 51 0.51 -6.27 -21.51
N ASN A 52 -0.75 -6.64 -21.38
CA ASN A 52 -1.89 -5.76 -21.71
C ASN A 52 -2.60 -5.21 -20.48
N SER A 53 -1.96 -5.25 -19.33
CA SER A 53 -2.57 -4.79 -18.08
C SER A 53 -2.31 -3.31 -17.86
N ASP A 54 -3.34 -2.58 -17.44
CA ASP A 54 -3.21 -1.21 -16.97
C ASP A 54 -2.54 -1.15 -15.60
N PHE A 55 -2.46 -2.28 -14.91
CA PHE A 55 -1.82 -2.37 -13.61
C PHE A 55 -0.34 -2.61 -13.80
N ILE A 56 0.42 -1.54 -13.89
CA ILE A 56 1.87 -1.60 -14.12
C ILE A 56 2.61 -1.80 -12.80
N CYS A 57 2.43 -0.88 -11.87
CA CYS A 57 2.98 -0.95 -10.52
C CYS A 57 1.97 -0.34 -9.56
N PRO A 58 1.84 -0.88 -8.34
CA PRO A 58 0.96 -0.25 -7.37
C PRO A 58 1.52 1.12 -6.96
N GLU A 59 0.63 2.08 -6.82
CA GLU A 59 0.98 3.40 -6.33
C GLU A 59 0.89 3.45 -4.80
N LEU A 60 0.00 2.64 -4.23
CA LEU A 60 -0.14 2.47 -2.78
C LEU A 60 -0.07 0.98 -2.45
N ILE A 61 0.80 0.63 -1.53
CA ILE A 61 0.90 -0.73 -0.98
C ILE A 61 0.52 -0.64 0.49
N ILE A 62 -0.53 -1.36 0.87
CA ILE A 62 -0.93 -1.49 2.28
C ILE A 62 -0.38 -2.84 2.73
N LEU A 63 0.62 -2.80 3.59
CA LEU A 63 1.48 -3.93 3.91
C LEU A 63 1.39 -4.29 5.38
N ASP A 64 0.98 -5.52 5.66
CA ASP A 64 0.98 -6.05 7.03
C ASP A 64 2.42 -6.33 7.48
N ARG A 65 2.73 -6.01 8.72
CA ARG A 65 4.08 -6.18 9.26
C ARG A 65 4.48 -7.65 9.40
N LYS A 66 3.57 -8.47 9.90
CA LYS A 66 3.86 -9.89 10.19
C LYS A 66 3.07 -10.82 9.29
N MET A 67 3.79 -11.58 8.48
CA MET A 67 3.19 -12.55 7.56
C MET A 67 4.08 -13.78 7.47
N PRO A 68 3.50 -14.95 7.17
CA PRO A 68 4.31 -16.15 6.91
C PRO A 68 5.01 -16.03 5.55
N ILE A 69 5.98 -16.90 5.32
CA ILE A 69 6.73 -17.08 4.06
C ILE A 69 7.67 -15.90 3.80
N MET A 70 7.14 -14.70 3.61
CA MET A 70 7.92 -13.49 3.40
C MET A 70 7.25 -12.34 4.17
N ASP A 71 7.92 -11.81 5.16
CA ASP A 71 7.39 -10.72 5.98
C ASP A 71 7.62 -9.35 5.32
N ALA A 72 7.18 -8.29 6.00
CA ALA A 72 7.24 -6.94 5.45
C ALA A 72 8.68 -6.48 5.17
N GLU A 73 9.61 -6.77 6.06
CA GLU A 73 11.01 -6.36 5.88
C GLU A 73 11.62 -7.04 4.66
N GLU A 74 11.41 -8.34 4.53
CA GLU A 74 11.90 -9.12 3.40
C GLU A 74 11.27 -8.65 2.09
N PHE A 75 9.96 -8.35 2.11
CA PHE A 75 9.27 -7.83 0.93
C PHE A 75 9.84 -6.49 0.47
N ILE A 76 10.06 -5.56 1.41
CA ILE A 76 10.59 -4.23 1.08
C ILE A 76 12.00 -4.36 0.51
N GLU A 77 12.84 -5.19 1.10
CA GLU A 77 14.20 -5.41 0.60
C GLU A 77 14.18 -5.99 -0.81
N ALA A 78 13.32 -6.98 -1.05
CA ALA A 78 13.17 -7.57 -2.38
C ALA A 78 12.66 -6.55 -3.40
N LEU A 79 11.71 -5.71 -2.99
CA LEU A 79 11.17 -4.66 -3.84
C LEU A 79 12.25 -3.67 -4.27
N HIS A 80 13.14 -3.28 -3.35
CA HIS A 80 14.23 -2.36 -3.64
C HIS A 80 15.24 -2.93 -4.64
N ASN A 81 15.31 -4.25 -4.75
CA ASN A 81 16.23 -4.91 -5.68
C ASN A 81 15.66 -5.06 -7.10
N LEU A 82 14.42 -4.65 -7.32
CA LEU A 82 13.81 -4.72 -8.65
C LEU A 82 14.18 -3.48 -9.46
N ALA A 83 15.03 -3.65 -10.46
CA ALA A 83 15.56 -2.54 -11.25
C ALA A 83 14.50 -1.75 -12.02
N PHE A 84 13.39 -2.40 -12.41
CA PHE A 84 12.34 -1.75 -13.19
C PHE A 84 11.32 -1.00 -12.32
N VAL A 85 11.40 -1.11 -11.00
CA VAL A 85 10.48 -0.45 -10.08
C VAL A 85 11.05 0.89 -9.67
N ASN A 86 10.26 1.94 -9.90
CA ASN A 86 10.62 3.27 -9.41
C ASN A 86 9.95 3.46 -8.04
N ARG A 87 10.74 3.29 -6.99
CA ARG A 87 10.26 3.35 -5.61
C ARG A 87 9.63 4.69 -5.27
N LYS A 88 10.04 5.77 -5.93
CA LYS A 88 9.50 7.12 -5.71
C LYS A 88 8.04 7.25 -6.14
N ASP A 89 7.58 6.38 -7.02
CA ASP A 89 6.20 6.39 -7.50
C ASP A 89 5.26 5.59 -6.59
N MET A 90 5.79 5.03 -5.52
CA MET A 90 5.05 4.18 -4.58
C MET A 90 5.00 4.77 -3.19
N VAL A 91 3.89 4.56 -2.50
CA VAL A 91 3.75 4.83 -1.07
C VAL A 91 3.46 3.51 -0.37
N ILE A 92 4.24 3.21 0.65
CA ILE A 92 4.00 2.03 1.50
C ILE A 92 3.40 2.49 2.82
N LEU A 93 2.21 1.98 3.11
CA LEU A 93 1.57 2.10 4.41
C LEU A 93 1.75 0.78 5.14
N LEU A 94 2.54 0.78 6.20
CA LEU A 94 2.74 -0.40 7.04
C LEU A 94 1.65 -0.44 8.09
N ILE A 95 0.94 -1.57 8.17
CA ILE A 95 -0.10 -1.77 9.17
C ILE A 95 0.25 -2.91 10.11
N SER A 96 -0.18 -2.81 11.36
CA SER A 96 0.07 -3.83 12.38
C SER A 96 -0.89 -3.67 13.54
N SER A 97 -1.11 -4.75 14.30
CA SER A 97 -1.88 -4.68 15.55
C SER A 97 -1.10 -3.94 16.63
N SER A 98 0.22 -3.85 16.51
CA SER A 98 1.05 -3.09 17.44
C SER A 98 2.26 -2.52 16.71
N LEU A 99 2.64 -1.29 17.04
CA LEU A 99 3.79 -0.62 16.46
C LEU A 99 4.56 0.08 17.57
N SER A 100 5.73 -0.45 17.90
CA SER A 100 6.63 0.21 18.84
C SER A 100 7.40 1.33 18.13
N ASP A 101 7.96 2.26 18.90
CA ASP A 101 8.83 3.29 18.34
C ASP A 101 10.00 2.69 17.59
N ARG A 102 10.52 1.57 18.10
CA ARG A 102 11.61 0.84 17.48
C ARG A 102 11.22 0.27 16.12
N ASN A 103 10.02 -0.31 16.02
CA ASN A 103 9.50 -0.81 14.75
C ASN A 103 9.37 0.32 13.73
N ILE A 104 8.79 1.43 14.15
CA ILE A 104 8.61 2.59 13.29
C ILE A 104 9.96 3.09 12.78
N GLU A 105 10.94 3.21 13.66
CA GLU A 105 12.28 3.65 13.28
C GLU A 105 12.92 2.70 12.26
N THR A 106 12.83 1.39 12.50
CA THR A 106 13.36 0.38 11.60
C THR A 106 12.76 0.50 10.21
N PHE A 107 11.44 0.59 10.13
CA PHE A 107 10.76 0.65 8.85
C PHE A 107 10.92 2.00 8.16
N LYS A 108 11.08 3.09 8.89
CA LYS A 108 11.43 4.38 8.30
C LYS A 108 12.77 4.31 7.59
N LYS A 109 13.74 3.64 8.18
CA LYS A 109 15.05 3.42 7.56
C LYS A 109 14.95 2.59 6.28
N LEU A 110 13.96 1.71 6.20
CA LEU A 110 13.68 0.94 5.00
C LEU A 110 12.87 1.73 3.96
N GLY A 111 12.51 2.97 4.26
CA GLY A 111 11.83 3.85 3.32
C GLY A 111 10.30 3.81 3.39
N VAL A 112 9.72 3.24 4.44
CA VAL A 112 8.26 3.23 4.61
C VAL A 112 7.77 4.65 4.93
N GLU A 113 6.80 5.12 4.18
CA GLU A 113 6.30 6.48 4.29
C GLU A 113 5.27 6.67 5.40
N GLU A 114 4.38 5.70 5.61
CA GLU A 114 3.26 5.86 6.53
C GLU A 114 3.02 4.60 7.36
N PHE A 115 2.40 4.79 8.52
CA PHE A 115 2.13 3.73 9.48
C PHE A 115 0.71 3.84 10.02
N ALA A 116 0.08 2.71 10.31
CA ALA A 116 -1.23 2.70 10.95
C ALA A 116 -1.42 1.44 11.80
N LEU A 117 -2.21 1.56 12.85
CA LEU A 117 -2.61 0.43 13.65
C LEU A 117 -3.88 -0.21 13.08
N LYS A 118 -4.01 -1.50 13.22
CA LYS A 118 -5.26 -2.21 12.91
C LYS A 118 -6.28 -1.99 14.02
N PRO A 119 -7.56 -1.89 13.74
CA PRO A 119 -8.17 -1.95 12.40
C PRO A 119 -7.97 -0.63 11.64
N LEU A 120 -7.78 -0.75 10.33
CA LEU A 120 -7.55 0.41 9.47
C LEU A 120 -8.79 1.30 9.45
N ALA A 121 -8.58 2.61 9.57
CA ALA A 121 -9.66 3.60 9.61
C ALA A 121 -9.79 4.36 8.30
N VAL A 122 -11.03 4.68 7.95
CA VAL A 122 -11.35 5.46 6.74
C VAL A 122 -10.59 6.78 6.71
N GLY A 123 -10.58 7.49 7.85
CA GLY A 123 -9.90 8.77 7.96
C GLY A 123 -8.40 8.69 7.68
N ARG A 124 -7.77 7.60 8.07
CA ARG A 124 -6.33 7.42 7.85
C ARG A 124 -6.01 7.23 6.37
N ILE A 125 -6.83 6.46 5.67
CA ILE A 125 -6.65 6.25 4.22
C ILE A 125 -6.90 7.56 3.47
N LEU A 126 -7.94 8.28 3.84
CA LEU A 126 -8.24 9.57 3.20
C LEU A 126 -7.10 10.57 3.40
N GLU A 127 -6.53 10.62 4.59
CA GLU A 127 -5.39 11.47 4.91
C GLU A 127 -4.18 11.14 4.02
N ILE A 128 -3.86 9.85 3.86
CA ILE A 128 -2.76 9.41 3.01
C ILE A 128 -3.04 9.72 1.56
N TYR A 129 -4.26 9.45 1.10
CA TYR A 129 -4.65 9.75 -0.28
C TYR A 129 -4.48 11.25 -0.58
N ASN A 130 -4.97 12.11 0.30
CA ASN A 130 -4.87 13.55 0.11
C ASN A 130 -3.41 14.04 0.13
N LYS A 131 -2.58 13.43 0.94
CA LYS A 131 -1.17 13.82 1.07
C LYS A 131 -0.35 13.45 -0.17
N TYR A 132 -0.59 12.29 -0.76
CA TYR A 132 0.30 11.77 -1.81
C TYR A 132 -0.32 11.74 -3.21
N PHE A 133 -1.63 11.65 -3.33
CA PHE A 133 -2.26 11.32 -4.60
C PHE A 133 -3.28 12.34 -5.11
N ARG A 134 -3.80 13.16 -4.23
CA ARG A 134 -4.82 14.13 -4.61
C ARG A 134 -4.21 15.18 -5.53
N SER A 135 -4.86 15.44 -6.66
CA SER A 135 -4.41 16.48 -7.59
C SER A 135 -4.56 17.86 -6.95
N GLU A 136 -3.71 18.83 -7.34
CA GLU A 136 -3.82 20.21 -6.87
C GLU A 136 -5.18 20.83 -7.18
N VAL A 137 -5.72 20.52 -8.35
CA VAL A 137 -7.04 21.00 -8.74
C VAL A 137 -8.09 20.52 -7.74
N GLY A 138 -8.03 19.26 -7.35
CA GLY A 138 -8.92 18.72 -6.33
C GLY A 138 -8.72 19.38 -4.98
N SER A 139 -7.48 19.66 -4.59
CA SER A 139 -7.17 20.33 -3.33
C SER A 139 -7.71 21.75 -3.29
N VAL A 140 -7.57 22.50 -4.36
CA VAL A 140 -8.09 23.86 -4.47
C VAL A 140 -9.60 23.87 -4.37
N GLN A 141 -10.24 22.94 -5.04
CA GLN A 141 -11.70 22.85 -5.05
C GLN A 141 -12.29 22.44 -3.71
N ALA A 142 -11.50 21.82 -2.87
CA ALA A 142 -11.94 21.40 -1.55
C ALA A 142 -12.14 22.59 -0.60
N LEU A 143 -11.66 23.73 -0.98
CA LEU A 143 -11.85 24.96 -0.21
C LEU A 143 -13.23 25.54 -0.47
#